data_dbb0ec6be77dc0126cc47128b7d92a48
#
_entry.id   dbb0ec6be77dc0126cc47128b7d92a48
#
_cell.length_a   1.000
_cell.length_b   1.000
_cell.length_c   1.000
_cell.angle_alpha   90.00
_cell.angle_beta   90.00
_cell.angle_gamma   90.00
#
_symmetry.space_group_name_H-M   'P 1'
#
loop_
_entity.id
_entity.type
_entity.pdbx_description
1 polymer ?
#
loop_
_entity_poly.entity_id
_entity_poly.type
_entity_poly.pdbx_seq_one_letter_code
_entity_poly.pdbx_strand_id
1 'polypeptide(L)'
;MLKGKKIVLGITGSIAAYKSCLLIRMLIKQGAEVQVVITPAGKEFITPITLSALTSKPVVSEFFSQRDGTWHSHVALGLWADLMVIAPASANTIAKMAHGVADNMLLTTYLSMKAPVMVAPAMDLDMYAHPATQSNLQILRSYGNIIIEPTSGFLASHLEGKGRMEEPENIVKCITDFFRQRESLAGKTILVTAGPTYEKIDPVRFIGNYSSGKMGMALVEESLKRGAHVKLVLGPVSIPVPKHPNLEVVNVESASQMYEASTTHFPTADAAILSAAVADFTPVNTADHKIKRKGDELSITLKPTMDIAAELGKMKTGSQVLVGFALETNDETTNAQTKLKKKNFDFIVLNSLNDKGAGFRVDTNKITIIKNDEMKEYPLKSKAEVAGDIIDELELQLAKR
;
A
#
# COMPACT_ATOMS: atom_id res chain seq x y z
N MET A 1 7.07 18.81 -5.28
CA MET A 1 6.82 17.49 -4.73
C MET A 1 5.51 17.39 -3.94
N LEU A 2 5.09 18.46 -3.22
CA LEU A 2 3.83 18.43 -2.44
C LEU A 2 2.69 19.18 -3.13
N LYS A 3 2.81 19.53 -4.40
CA LYS A 3 1.79 20.31 -5.14
C LYS A 3 0.43 19.62 -5.11
N GLY A 4 -0.58 20.32 -4.58
CA GLY A 4 -1.95 19.83 -4.47
C GLY A 4 -2.20 18.81 -3.34
N LYS A 5 -1.17 18.44 -2.56
CA LYS A 5 -1.33 17.57 -1.39
C LYS A 5 -2.00 18.32 -0.25
N LYS A 6 -3.00 17.71 0.35
CA LYS A 6 -3.86 18.27 1.40
C LYS A 6 -3.42 17.75 2.77
N ILE A 7 -2.90 18.61 3.61
CA ILE A 7 -2.30 18.25 4.90
C ILE A 7 -3.12 18.89 6.03
N VAL A 8 -3.66 18.08 6.94
CA VAL A 8 -4.17 18.53 8.21
C VAL A 8 -3.01 18.60 9.19
N LEU A 9 -2.68 19.81 9.69
CA LEU A 9 -1.66 20.03 10.70
C LEU A 9 -2.29 20.23 12.07
N GLY A 10 -2.09 19.25 12.95
CA GLY A 10 -2.50 19.30 14.35
C GLY A 10 -1.43 19.95 15.22
N ILE A 11 -1.81 20.96 16.02
CA ILE A 11 -0.89 21.67 16.92
C ILE A 11 -1.37 21.50 18.35
N THR A 12 -0.50 21.04 19.25
CA THR A 12 -0.83 20.78 20.65
C THR A 12 -0.03 21.67 21.60
N GLY A 13 -0.36 21.65 22.90
CA GLY A 13 0.27 22.47 23.92
C GLY A 13 1.72 22.07 24.19
N SER A 14 2.63 22.76 23.57
CA SER A 14 4.08 22.65 23.76
C SER A 14 4.76 23.93 23.33
N ILE A 15 5.86 24.30 23.99
CA ILE A 15 6.71 25.42 23.56
C ILE A 15 7.17 25.24 22.09
N ALA A 16 7.34 24.00 21.62
CA ALA A 16 7.72 23.70 20.24
C ALA A 16 6.65 24.13 19.20
N ALA A 17 5.46 24.59 19.60
CA ALA A 17 4.43 25.09 18.70
C ALA A 17 4.92 26.25 17.81
N TYR A 18 5.91 27.05 18.22
CA TYR A 18 6.49 28.09 17.36
C TYR A 18 7.10 27.52 16.08
N LYS A 19 7.67 26.29 16.13
CA LYS A 19 8.23 25.62 14.96
C LYS A 19 7.18 25.30 13.90
N SER A 20 5.90 25.14 14.28
CA SER A 20 4.81 24.86 13.35
C SER A 20 4.61 26.00 12.34
N CYS A 21 4.97 27.26 12.68
CA CYS A 21 4.94 28.37 11.73
C CYS A 21 5.93 28.15 10.57
N LEU A 22 7.15 27.71 10.88
CA LEU A 22 8.17 27.38 9.87
C LEU A 22 7.71 26.17 9.03
N LEU A 23 7.20 25.14 9.69
CA LEU A 23 6.66 23.94 9.04
C LEU A 23 5.56 24.31 8.04
N ILE A 24 4.57 25.13 8.42
CA ILE A 24 3.51 25.61 7.54
C ILE A 24 4.09 26.32 6.31
N ARG A 25 5.00 27.26 6.52
CA ARG A 25 5.62 28.01 5.42
C ARG A 25 6.35 27.11 4.43
N MET A 26 7.09 26.11 4.95
CA MET A 26 7.82 25.15 4.12
C MET A 26 6.91 24.26 3.31
N LEU A 27 5.83 23.75 3.92
CA LEU A 27 4.82 22.93 3.25
C LEU A 27 4.12 23.70 2.12
N ILE A 28 3.68 24.93 2.41
CA ILE A 28 3.02 25.79 1.41
C ILE A 28 3.99 26.16 0.28
N LYS A 29 5.26 26.47 0.59
CA LYS A 29 6.28 26.75 -0.43
C LYS A 29 6.51 25.56 -1.38
N GLN A 30 6.30 24.33 -0.90
CA GLN A 30 6.33 23.13 -1.74
C GLN A 30 5.02 22.82 -2.46
N GLY A 31 4.00 23.67 -2.31
CA GLY A 31 2.72 23.57 -3.00
C GLY A 31 1.65 22.77 -2.27
N ALA A 32 1.85 22.43 -0.99
CA ALA A 32 0.83 21.76 -0.19
C ALA A 32 -0.29 22.74 0.23
N GLU A 33 -1.50 22.23 0.35
CA GLU A 33 -2.60 22.88 1.03
C GLU A 33 -2.62 22.47 2.50
N VAL A 34 -2.48 23.45 3.42
CA VAL A 34 -2.42 23.17 4.86
C VAL A 34 -3.71 23.67 5.53
N GLN A 35 -4.35 22.79 6.30
CA GLN A 35 -5.45 23.13 7.22
C GLN A 35 -5.00 22.88 8.65
N VAL A 36 -5.00 23.92 9.47
CA VAL A 36 -4.58 23.81 10.87
C VAL A 36 -5.75 23.45 11.77
N VAL A 37 -5.51 22.47 12.65
CA VAL A 37 -6.38 22.12 13.78
C VAL A 37 -5.57 22.27 15.06
N ILE A 38 -6.00 23.11 16.01
CA ILE A 38 -5.24 23.40 17.22
C ILE A 38 -6.03 23.01 18.47
N THR A 39 -5.33 22.42 19.45
CA THR A 39 -5.95 22.13 20.76
C THR A 39 -6.12 23.41 21.60
N PRO A 40 -7.04 23.44 22.61
CA PRO A 40 -7.12 24.54 23.54
C PRO A 40 -5.75 24.90 24.18
N ALA A 41 -5.01 23.92 24.66
CA ALA A 41 -3.66 24.13 25.20
C ALA A 41 -2.65 24.64 24.14
N GLY A 42 -2.82 24.31 22.87
CA GLY A 42 -1.97 24.84 21.79
C GLY A 42 -2.10 26.35 21.61
N LYS A 43 -3.29 26.91 21.84
CA LYS A 43 -3.56 28.34 21.72
C LYS A 43 -2.79 29.19 22.75
N GLU A 44 -2.39 28.60 23.87
CA GLU A 44 -1.57 29.26 24.90
C GLU A 44 -0.13 29.50 24.44
N PHE A 45 0.33 28.73 23.45
CA PHE A 45 1.72 28.83 22.91
C PHE A 45 1.80 29.58 21.59
N ILE A 46 0.72 29.53 20.78
CA ILE A 46 0.68 30.20 19.50
C ILE A 46 -0.77 30.58 19.15
N THR A 47 -0.94 31.80 18.64
CA THR A 47 -2.28 32.30 18.37
C THR A 47 -2.87 31.79 17.05
N PRO A 48 -4.18 31.53 16.97
CA PRO A 48 -4.86 31.24 15.71
C PRO A 48 -4.67 32.32 14.65
N ILE A 49 -4.52 33.59 15.03
CA ILE A 49 -4.28 34.72 14.11
C ILE A 49 -2.99 34.52 13.33
N THR A 50 -1.90 34.16 14.02
CA THR A 50 -0.60 33.89 13.35
C THR A 50 -0.73 32.74 12.36
N LEU A 51 -1.38 31.65 12.74
CA LEU A 51 -1.52 30.46 11.92
C LEU A 51 -2.44 30.68 10.71
N SER A 52 -3.54 31.44 10.88
CA SER A 52 -4.45 31.76 9.78
C SER A 52 -3.81 32.71 8.77
N ALA A 53 -3.01 33.68 9.24
CA ALA A 53 -2.24 34.56 8.35
C ALA A 53 -1.23 33.79 7.48
N LEU A 54 -0.62 32.73 8.00
CA LEU A 54 0.31 31.88 7.26
C LEU A 54 -0.37 30.96 6.26
N THR A 55 -1.54 30.42 6.59
CA THR A 55 -2.26 29.44 5.77
C THR A 55 -3.28 30.07 4.83
N SER A 56 -3.65 31.33 5.04
CA SER A 56 -4.81 32.00 4.43
C SER A 56 -6.12 31.23 4.62
N LYS A 57 -6.20 30.44 5.68
CA LYS A 57 -7.38 29.62 6.05
C LYS A 57 -7.72 29.80 7.53
N PRO A 58 -9.01 29.72 7.90
CA PRO A 58 -9.41 29.70 9.31
C PRO A 58 -8.74 28.54 10.06
N VAL A 59 -8.31 28.78 11.28
CA VAL A 59 -7.81 27.75 12.19
C VAL A 59 -8.99 27.09 12.88
N VAL A 60 -9.05 25.77 12.83
CA VAL A 60 -10.10 25.00 13.47
C VAL A 60 -9.66 24.61 14.89
N SER A 61 -10.42 25.05 15.89
CA SER A 61 -10.10 24.76 17.31
C SER A 61 -11.31 24.25 18.10
N GLU A 62 -12.49 24.61 17.65
CA GLU A 62 -13.77 24.30 18.32
C GLU A 62 -14.69 23.56 17.37
N PHE A 63 -15.64 22.79 17.91
CA PHE A 63 -16.66 22.11 17.13
C PHE A 63 -17.66 23.08 16.48
N PHE A 64 -17.97 24.18 17.18
CA PHE A 64 -18.92 25.18 16.74
C PHE A 64 -18.23 26.52 16.53
N SER A 65 -18.46 27.14 15.39
CA SER A 65 -17.93 28.48 15.09
C SER A 65 -18.71 29.59 15.79
N GLN A 66 -20.02 29.44 15.93
CA GLN A 66 -20.95 30.36 16.59
C GLN A 66 -22.05 29.57 17.30
N ARG A 67 -22.90 30.30 18.06
CA ARG A 67 -24.08 29.68 18.75
C ARG A 67 -25.31 29.50 17.83
N ASP A 68 -25.15 29.63 16.53
CA ASP A 68 -26.20 29.52 15.51
C ASP A 68 -26.32 28.10 14.91
N GLY A 69 -25.54 27.11 15.42
CA GLY A 69 -25.50 25.75 14.90
C GLY A 69 -24.51 25.55 13.78
N THR A 70 -23.78 26.57 13.35
CA THR A 70 -22.66 26.42 12.39
C THR A 70 -21.51 25.65 13.03
N TRP A 71 -21.15 24.53 12.46
CA TRP A 71 -20.15 23.62 13.02
C TRP A 71 -19.02 23.26 12.03
N HIS A 72 -17.86 22.95 12.57
CA HIS A 72 -16.74 22.43 11.82
C HIS A 72 -16.81 20.91 11.75
N SER A 73 -16.91 20.37 10.53
CA SER A 73 -17.00 18.91 10.35
C SER A 73 -15.63 18.26 10.43
N HIS A 74 -15.36 17.55 11.52
CA HIS A 74 -14.19 16.68 11.67
C HIS A 74 -14.18 15.55 10.61
N VAL A 75 -15.36 15.05 10.21
CA VAL A 75 -15.50 14.04 9.15
C VAL A 75 -15.06 14.63 7.80
N ALA A 76 -15.46 15.87 7.50
CA ALA A 76 -15.03 16.54 6.26
C ALA A 76 -13.51 16.72 6.21
N LEU A 77 -12.87 17.06 7.33
CA LEU A 77 -11.41 17.12 7.43
C LEU A 77 -10.75 15.75 7.22
N GLY A 78 -11.32 14.70 7.82
CA GLY A 78 -10.84 13.32 7.66
C GLY A 78 -10.94 12.79 6.23
N LEU A 79 -11.94 13.26 5.47
CA LEU A 79 -12.11 12.92 4.04
C LEU A 79 -11.29 13.80 3.11
N TRP A 80 -11.02 15.06 3.50
CA TRP A 80 -10.29 16.02 2.68
C TRP A 80 -8.79 15.77 2.66
N ALA A 81 -8.22 15.27 3.78
CA ALA A 81 -6.78 15.16 3.95
C ALA A 81 -6.16 13.98 3.18
N ASP A 82 -4.98 14.20 2.61
CA ASP A 82 -4.07 13.16 2.12
C ASP A 82 -3.10 12.68 3.22
N LEU A 83 -2.89 13.52 4.23
CA LEU A 83 -2.03 13.24 5.39
C LEU A 83 -2.46 14.09 6.58
N MET A 84 -2.43 13.53 7.79
CA MET A 84 -2.48 14.31 9.03
C MET A 84 -1.10 14.30 9.68
N VAL A 85 -0.62 15.47 10.11
CA VAL A 85 0.64 15.63 10.85
C VAL A 85 0.33 16.30 12.17
N ILE A 86 0.71 15.70 13.28
CA ILE A 86 0.57 16.29 14.63
C ILE A 86 1.95 16.73 15.09
N ALA A 87 2.21 18.02 14.99
CA ALA A 87 3.52 18.63 15.27
C ALA A 87 3.35 20.06 15.85
N PRO A 88 3.67 20.25 17.15
CA PRO A 88 4.12 19.26 18.13
C PRO A 88 3.02 18.35 18.65
N ALA A 89 3.38 17.13 19.06
CA ALA A 89 2.51 16.20 19.77
C ALA A 89 2.97 16.10 21.24
N SER A 90 2.20 16.66 22.18
CA SER A 90 2.46 16.58 23.61
C SER A 90 2.16 15.18 24.17
N ALA A 91 2.78 14.81 25.29
CA ALA A 91 2.53 13.55 25.98
C ALA A 91 1.03 13.33 26.28
N ASN A 92 0.32 14.38 26.69
CA ASN A 92 -1.12 14.35 26.92
C ASN A 92 -1.90 13.95 25.66
N THR A 93 -1.58 14.59 24.52
CA THR A 93 -2.27 14.27 23.25
C THR A 93 -1.93 12.86 22.78
N ILE A 94 -0.68 12.44 22.87
CA ILE A 94 -0.23 11.08 22.53
C ILE A 94 -1.00 10.03 23.36
N ALA A 95 -1.11 10.24 24.68
CA ALA A 95 -1.87 9.35 25.55
C ALA A 95 -3.35 9.27 25.15
N LYS A 96 -3.99 10.41 24.88
CA LYS A 96 -5.39 10.47 24.45
C LYS A 96 -5.62 9.79 23.11
N MET A 97 -4.72 9.98 22.15
CA MET A 97 -4.77 9.30 20.87
C MET A 97 -4.67 7.77 21.03
N ALA A 98 -3.73 7.30 21.86
CA ALA A 98 -3.52 5.87 22.11
C ALA A 98 -4.74 5.19 22.75
N HIS A 99 -5.53 5.92 23.51
CA HIS A 99 -6.70 5.39 24.25
C HIS A 99 -8.05 5.83 23.69
N GLY A 100 -8.08 6.48 22.50
CA GLY A 100 -9.32 6.82 21.81
C GLY A 100 -10.15 7.93 22.47
N VAL A 101 -9.51 8.82 23.23
CA VAL A 101 -10.19 9.97 23.87
C VAL A 101 -10.42 11.06 22.84
N ALA A 102 -11.67 11.56 22.75
CA ALA A 102 -12.10 12.56 21.76
C ALA A 102 -12.67 13.82 22.44
N ASP A 103 -11.91 14.45 23.35
CA ASP A 103 -12.36 15.57 24.17
C ASP A 103 -12.08 16.96 23.55
N ASN A 104 -11.56 17.01 22.32
CA ASN A 104 -11.32 18.24 21.60
C ASN A 104 -11.33 17.98 20.08
N MET A 105 -11.42 19.07 19.31
CA MET A 105 -11.55 19.00 17.85
C MET A 105 -10.40 18.25 17.16
N LEU A 106 -9.15 18.38 17.65
CA LEU A 106 -8.00 17.69 17.07
C LEU A 106 -8.12 16.16 17.23
N LEU A 107 -8.44 15.69 18.43
CA LEU A 107 -8.57 14.26 18.72
C LEU A 107 -9.77 13.63 18.00
N THR A 108 -10.88 14.36 17.88
CA THR A 108 -12.04 13.89 17.11
C THR A 108 -11.73 13.83 15.62
N THR A 109 -10.96 14.80 15.09
CA THR A 109 -10.47 14.75 13.71
C THR A 109 -9.52 13.56 13.51
N TYR A 110 -8.60 13.29 14.46
CA TYR A 110 -7.73 12.13 14.41
C TYR A 110 -8.52 10.81 14.34
N LEU A 111 -9.52 10.61 15.20
CA LEU A 111 -10.34 9.39 15.19
C LEU A 111 -11.20 9.24 13.92
N SER A 112 -11.46 10.33 13.20
CA SER A 112 -12.21 10.34 11.94
C SER A 112 -11.28 10.28 10.71
N MET A 113 -9.95 10.31 10.92
CA MET A 113 -8.98 10.41 9.84
C MET A 113 -8.91 9.10 9.05
N LYS A 114 -9.05 9.21 7.73
CA LYS A 114 -8.83 8.10 6.79
C LYS A 114 -7.44 8.11 6.18
N ALA A 115 -6.83 9.29 6.12
CA ALA A 115 -5.45 9.44 5.67
C ALA A 115 -4.47 8.95 6.74
N PRO A 116 -3.25 8.56 6.35
CA PRO A 116 -2.18 8.26 7.29
C PRO A 116 -1.89 9.42 8.25
N VAL A 117 -1.39 9.09 9.45
CA VAL A 117 -1.09 10.08 10.49
C VAL A 117 0.38 10.00 10.87
N MET A 118 1.06 11.16 10.85
CA MET A 118 2.40 11.35 11.38
C MET A 118 2.34 12.10 12.71
N VAL A 119 3.15 11.67 13.65
CA VAL A 119 3.19 12.24 15.01
C VAL A 119 4.61 12.64 15.34
N ALA A 120 4.84 13.91 15.63
CA ALA A 120 6.14 14.47 16.04
C ALA A 120 6.10 14.81 17.55
N PRO A 121 6.57 13.92 18.44
CA PRO A 121 6.57 14.13 19.88
C PRO A 121 7.40 15.36 20.28
N ALA A 122 6.92 16.07 21.31
CA ALA A 122 7.62 17.20 21.92
C ALA A 122 7.33 17.26 23.41
N MET A 123 8.33 16.98 24.24
CA MET A 123 8.23 16.98 25.69
C MET A 123 9.62 16.98 26.33
N ASP A 124 9.68 17.10 27.66
CA ASP A 124 10.93 16.93 28.37
C ASP A 124 11.48 15.51 28.27
N LEU A 125 12.79 15.35 28.49
CA LEU A 125 13.50 14.10 28.32
C LEU A 125 12.95 12.97 29.21
N ASP A 126 12.64 13.27 30.48
CA ASP A 126 12.12 12.29 31.44
C ASP A 126 10.67 11.88 31.07
N MET A 127 9.88 12.85 30.60
CA MET A 127 8.54 12.57 30.09
C MET A 127 8.60 11.67 28.85
N TYR A 128 9.58 11.89 27.98
CA TYR A 128 9.76 11.04 26.77
C TYR A 128 10.23 9.64 27.15
N ALA A 129 11.18 9.52 28.09
CA ALA A 129 11.69 8.23 28.55
C ALA A 129 10.68 7.45 29.42
N HIS A 130 9.64 8.14 29.95
CA HIS A 130 8.68 7.52 30.87
C HIS A 130 8.00 6.30 30.22
N PRO A 131 7.90 5.14 30.93
CA PRO A 131 7.33 3.91 30.39
C PRO A 131 5.93 4.07 29.78
N ALA A 132 5.06 4.91 30.40
CA ALA A 132 3.73 5.18 29.88
C ALA A 132 3.79 5.90 28.52
N THR A 133 4.70 6.85 28.33
CA THR A 133 4.88 7.55 27.04
C THR A 133 5.38 6.58 25.96
N GLN A 134 6.37 5.75 26.29
CA GLN A 134 6.89 4.76 25.36
C GLN A 134 5.83 3.72 24.99
N SER A 135 5.03 3.24 25.94
CA SER A 135 3.90 2.34 25.70
C SER A 135 2.86 2.99 24.77
N ASN A 136 2.47 4.25 25.01
CA ASN A 136 1.53 4.96 24.16
C ASN A 136 2.05 5.14 22.72
N LEU A 137 3.34 5.44 22.56
CA LEU A 137 3.96 5.52 21.23
C LEU A 137 3.95 4.16 20.50
N GLN A 138 4.18 3.06 21.21
CA GLN A 138 4.07 1.71 20.65
C GLN A 138 2.64 1.38 20.22
N ILE A 139 1.64 1.74 21.03
CA ILE A 139 0.21 1.60 20.68
C ILE A 139 -0.08 2.39 19.39
N LEU A 140 0.35 3.65 19.30
CA LEU A 140 0.15 4.44 18.09
C LEU A 140 0.82 3.81 16.86
N ARG A 141 2.03 3.23 16.99
CA ARG A 141 2.66 2.48 15.90
C ARG A 141 1.84 1.26 15.49
N SER A 142 1.26 0.53 16.45
CA SER A 142 0.39 -0.63 16.16
C SER A 142 -0.90 -0.24 15.44
N TYR A 143 -1.36 1.00 15.58
CA TYR A 143 -2.47 1.57 14.83
C TYR A 143 -2.07 2.07 13.43
N GLY A 144 -0.79 1.93 13.04
CA GLY A 144 -0.27 2.39 11.76
C GLY A 144 0.15 3.87 11.73
N ASN A 145 0.22 4.55 12.89
CA ASN A 145 0.72 5.91 12.94
C ASN A 145 2.26 5.92 12.75
N ILE A 146 2.75 6.89 12.00
CA ILE A 146 4.18 7.10 11.73
C ILE A 146 4.73 8.04 12.80
N ILE A 147 5.63 7.57 13.65
CA ILE A 147 6.26 8.40 14.67
C ILE A 147 7.53 9.02 14.09
N ILE A 148 7.56 10.35 14.03
CA ILE A 148 8.77 11.12 13.71
C ILE A 148 9.54 11.27 15.02
N GLU A 149 10.65 10.55 15.14
CA GLU A 149 11.44 10.52 16.39
C GLU A 149 11.89 11.92 16.80
N PRO A 150 11.76 12.28 18.08
CA PRO A 150 12.30 13.54 18.57
C PRO A 150 13.82 13.51 18.57
N THR A 151 14.44 14.67 18.38
CA THR A 151 15.88 14.83 18.41
C THR A 151 16.39 14.99 19.85
N SER A 152 17.70 14.79 20.01
CA SER A 152 18.42 15.16 21.21
C SER A 152 18.93 16.60 21.09
N GLY A 153 18.96 17.33 22.20
CA GLY A 153 19.49 18.67 22.27
C GLY A 153 19.00 19.42 23.48
N PHE A 154 19.27 20.73 23.53
CA PHE A 154 18.90 21.60 24.63
C PHE A 154 17.38 21.79 24.67
N LEU A 155 16.79 21.53 25.82
CA LEU A 155 15.35 21.62 26.07
C LEU A 155 15.01 22.94 26.79
N ALA A 156 13.75 23.32 26.82
CA ALA A 156 13.28 24.51 27.52
C ALA A 156 13.46 24.42 29.05
N SER A 157 13.62 23.21 29.57
CA SER A 157 13.97 22.92 30.99
C SER A 157 15.45 23.16 31.30
N HIS A 158 16.25 23.62 30.37
CA HIS A 158 17.73 23.74 30.48
C HIS A 158 18.47 22.39 30.58
N LEU A 159 17.79 21.28 30.38
CA LEU A 159 18.38 19.96 30.30
C LEU A 159 18.74 19.61 28.83
N GLU A 160 19.69 18.71 28.67
CA GLU A 160 20.07 18.20 27.34
C GLU A 160 19.69 16.72 27.25
N GLY A 161 18.90 16.37 26.17
CA GLY A 161 18.46 14.99 25.99
C GLY A 161 17.44 14.83 24.85
N LYS A 162 16.92 13.60 24.71
CA LYS A 162 15.92 13.24 23.72
C LYS A 162 14.53 13.67 24.19
N GLY A 163 13.80 14.38 23.36
CA GLY A 163 12.43 14.86 23.63
C GLY A 163 12.08 16.13 22.86
N ARG A 164 13.09 16.78 22.27
CA ARG A 164 12.91 17.96 21.44
C ARG A 164 12.23 17.58 20.11
N MET A 165 11.13 18.29 19.80
CA MET A 165 10.48 18.08 18.49
C MET A 165 11.49 18.17 17.37
N GLU A 166 11.43 17.24 16.43
CA GLU A 166 12.24 17.23 15.22
C GLU A 166 12.19 18.59 14.49
N GLU A 167 13.25 18.93 13.78
CA GLU A 167 13.31 20.20 13.08
C GLU A 167 12.33 20.23 11.88
N PRO A 168 11.71 21.38 11.57
CA PRO A 168 10.74 21.51 10.50
C PRO A 168 11.23 20.98 9.16
N GLU A 169 12.51 21.17 8.84
CA GLU A 169 13.15 20.70 7.61
C GLU A 169 13.09 19.18 7.48
N ASN A 170 13.39 18.48 8.57
CA ASN A 170 13.38 17.03 8.62
C ASN A 170 11.95 16.48 8.62
N ILE A 171 11.01 17.14 9.29
CA ILE A 171 9.58 16.80 9.23
C ILE A 171 9.09 16.92 7.77
N VAL A 172 9.40 18.01 7.07
CA VAL A 172 9.06 18.20 5.65
C VAL A 172 9.71 17.14 4.79
N LYS A 173 10.95 16.76 5.07
CA LYS A 173 11.62 15.67 4.38
C LYS A 173 10.87 14.34 4.57
N CYS A 174 10.50 13.99 5.80
CA CYS A 174 9.70 12.78 6.09
C CYS A 174 8.38 12.78 5.31
N ILE A 175 7.68 13.92 5.28
CA ILE A 175 6.42 14.08 4.53
C ILE A 175 6.66 13.91 3.02
N THR A 176 7.70 14.52 2.49
CA THR A 176 8.05 14.44 1.07
C THR A 176 8.43 13.02 0.66
N ASP A 177 9.24 12.34 1.47
CA ASP A 177 9.67 10.97 1.22
C ASP A 177 8.47 10.01 1.29
N PHE A 178 7.55 10.22 2.23
CA PHE A 178 6.30 9.49 2.31
C PHE A 178 5.45 9.59 1.03
N PHE A 179 5.25 10.80 0.51
CA PHE A 179 4.49 10.98 -0.73
C PHE A 179 5.25 10.45 -1.94
N ARG A 180 6.59 10.59 -1.96
CA ARG A 180 7.43 10.03 -3.03
C ARG A 180 7.30 8.50 -3.10
N GLN A 181 7.33 7.80 -1.98
CA GLN A 181 7.14 6.35 -1.93
C GLN A 181 5.75 5.95 -2.42
N ARG A 182 4.72 6.75 -2.16
CA ARG A 182 3.35 6.54 -2.65
C ARG A 182 3.14 6.90 -4.12
N GLU A 183 4.10 7.52 -4.77
CA GLU A 183 4.07 7.90 -6.19
C GLU A 183 5.26 7.31 -6.96
N SER A 184 5.94 6.33 -6.39
CA SER A 184 7.15 5.71 -6.97
C SER A 184 6.89 5.06 -8.33
N LEU A 185 5.65 4.63 -8.60
CA LEU A 185 5.19 4.08 -9.87
C LEU A 185 4.30 5.05 -10.68
N ALA A 186 4.30 6.36 -10.34
CA ALA A 186 3.52 7.33 -11.10
C ALA A 186 3.97 7.40 -12.57
N GLY A 187 2.99 7.34 -13.48
CA GLY A 187 3.24 7.30 -14.92
C GLY A 187 3.69 5.93 -15.46
N LYS A 188 3.82 4.91 -14.60
CA LYS A 188 4.12 3.54 -15.00
C LYS A 188 2.83 2.74 -15.21
N THR A 189 2.81 1.91 -16.24
CA THR A 189 1.71 0.96 -16.51
C THR A 189 2.15 -0.45 -16.14
N ILE A 190 1.41 -1.09 -15.23
CA ILE A 190 1.69 -2.44 -14.74
C ILE A 190 0.58 -3.39 -15.18
N LEU A 191 0.93 -4.40 -15.96
CA LEU A 191 0.02 -5.51 -16.28
C LEU A 191 0.07 -6.53 -15.15
N VAL A 192 -1.07 -6.89 -14.59
CA VAL A 192 -1.18 -7.94 -13.56
C VAL A 192 -2.14 -9.01 -14.05
N THR A 193 -1.72 -10.28 -14.05
CA THR A 193 -2.65 -11.40 -14.22
C THR A 193 -3.00 -11.97 -12.85
N ALA A 194 -4.28 -12.25 -12.59
CA ALA A 194 -4.75 -12.73 -11.29
C ALA A 194 -5.90 -13.72 -11.42
N GLY A 195 -6.11 -14.52 -10.37
CA GLY A 195 -7.15 -15.54 -10.32
C GLY A 195 -6.78 -16.83 -11.05
N PRO A 196 -7.67 -17.83 -11.04
CA PRO A 196 -7.54 -19.05 -11.84
C PRO A 196 -7.99 -18.85 -13.27
N THR A 197 -7.74 -19.83 -14.14
CA THR A 197 -8.49 -20.03 -15.38
C THR A 197 -9.38 -21.25 -15.27
N TYR A 198 -10.52 -21.24 -15.97
CA TYR A 198 -11.49 -22.33 -16.02
C TYR A 198 -11.59 -22.84 -17.43
N GLU A 199 -11.16 -24.09 -17.62
CA GLU A 199 -11.17 -24.77 -18.90
C GLU A 199 -12.42 -25.64 -18.98
N LYS A 200 -13.42 -25.22 -19.75
CA LYS A 200 -14.73 -25.85 -19.81
C LYS A 200 -14.67 -27.29 -20.33
N ILE A 201 -15.28 -28.21 -19.58
CA ILE A 201 -15.60 -29.56 -20.04
C ILE A 201 -16.98 -29.55 -20.70
N ASP A 202 -17.94 -28.90 -20.04
CA ASP A 202 -19.31 -28.66 -20.50
C ASP A 202 -19.85 -27.37 -19.83
N PRO A 203 -21.10 -26.93 -20.08
CA PRO A 203 -21.64 -25.71 -19.48
C PRO A 203 -21.68 -25.69 -17.94
N VAL A 204 -21.42 -26.81 -17.28
CA VAL A 204 -21.52 -26.94 -15.81
C VAL A 204 -20.19 -27.24 -15.15
N ARG A 205 -19.26 -27.92 -15.85
CA ARG A 205 -18.00 -28.44 -15.26
C ARG A 205 -16.79 -27.89 -16.02
N PHE A 206 -15.72 -27.68 -15.27
CA PHE A 206 -14.45 -27.16 -15.77
C PHE A 206 -13.25 -27.80 -15.05
N ILE A 207 -12.07 -27.69 -15.65
CA ILE A 207 -10.77 -27.91 -15.05
C ILE A 207 -10.22 -26.55 -14.63
N GLY A 208 -9.68 -26.42 -13.42
CA GLY A 208 -9.11 -25.16 -12.95
C GLY A 208 -8.32 -25.36 -11.65
N ASN A 209 -7.66 -24.29 -11.23
CA ASN A 209 -6.82 -24.26 -10.04
C ASN A 209 -7.56 -23.69 -8.82
N TYR A 210 -7.10 -24.01 -7.61
CA TYR A 210 -7.67 -23.51 -6.34
C TYR A 210 -7.37 -22.06 -6.03
N SER A 211 -6.80 -21.27 -6.96
CA SER A 211 -6.46 -19.88 -6.73
C SER A 211 -7.69 -19.04 -6.38
N SER A 212 -7.57 -18.21 -5.36
CA SER A 212 -8.61 -17.24 -4.98
C SER A 212 -8.38 -15.84 -5.56
N GLY A 213 -7.24 -15.59 -6.22
CA GLY A 213 -6.86 -14.27 -6.73
C GLY A 213 -6.33 -13.29 -5.68
N LYS A 214 -6.33 -13.63 -4.38
CA LYS A 214 -5.95 -12.71 -3.28
C LYS A 214 -4.55 -12.11 -3.44
N MET A 215 -3.55 -12.88 -3.89
CA MET A 215 -2.20 -12.35 -4.06
C MET A 215 -2.13 -11.33 -5.21
N GLY A 216 -2.74 -11.66 -6.35
CA GLY A 216 -2.83 -10.73 -7.48
C GLY A 216 -3.57 -9.45 -7.11
N MET A 217 -4.64 -9.56 -6.32
CA MET A 217 -5.37 -8.38 -5.85
C MET A 217 -4.52 -7.51 -4.92
N ALA A 218 -3.75 -8.09 -4.00
CA ALA A 218 -2.82 -7.35 -3.15
C ALA A 218 -1.74 -6.62 -3.97
N LEU A 219 -1.24 -7.23 -5.04
CA LEU A 219 -0.30 -6.59 -5.99
C LEU A 219 -0.94 -5.42 -6.74
N VAL A 220 -2.20 -5.56 -7.16
CA VAL A 220 -2.98 -4.47 -7.78
C VAL A 220 -3.13 -3.30 -6.81
N GLU A 221 -3.58 -3.56 -5.59
CA GLU A 221 -3.78 -2.53 -4.56
C GLU A 221 -2.48 -1.80 -4.22
N GLU A 222 -1.37 -2.52 -4.03
CA GLU A 222 -0.07 -1.90 -3.74
C GLU A 222 0.47 -1.09 -4.94
N SER A 223 0.30 -1.58 -6.18
CA SER A 223 0.68 -0.85 -7.40
C SER A 223 -0.11 0.46 -7.54
N LEU A 224 -1.43 0.41 -7.32
CA LEU A 224 -2.30 1.59 -7.35
C LEU A 224 -1.95 2.59 -6.26
N LYS A 225 -1.66 2.11 -5.04
CA LYS A 225 -1.22 2.93 -3.91
C LYS A 225 0.07 3.68 -4.21
N ARG A 226 0.96 3.12 -5.05
CA ARG A 226 2.20 3.75 -5.53
C ARG A 226 2.02 4.57 -6.81
N GLY A 227 0.79 4.79 -7.24
CA GLY A 227 0.45 5.69 -8.35
C GLY A 227 0.53 5.08 -9.75
N ALA A 228 0.70 3.77 -9.87
CA ALA A 228 0.71 3.09 -11.16
C ALA A 228 -0.66 3.13 -11.86
N HIS A 229 -0.65 3.07 -13.18
CA HIS A 229 -1.78 2.59 -13.97
C HIS A 229 -1.74 1.07 -14.01
N VAL A 230 -2.80 0.41 -13.58
CA VAL A 230 -2.84 -1.05 -13.53
C VAL A 230 -3.83 -1.60 -14.55
N LYS A 231 -3.35 -2.49 -15.42
CA LYS A 231 -4.17 -3.33 -16.29
C LYS A 231 -4.27 -4.71 -15.68
N LEU A 232 -5.43 -5.04 -15.14
CA LEU A 232 -5.69 -6.31 -14.47
C LEU A 232 -6.40 -7.27 -15.41
N VAL A 233 -5.74 -8.36 -15.82
CA VAL A 233 -6.36 -9.49 -16.50
C VAL A 233 -6.79 -10.50 -15.44
N LEU A 234 -8.10 -10.60 -15.24
CA LEU A 234 -8.68 -11.27 -14.06
C LEU A 234 -9.49 -12.50 -14.48
N GLY A 235 -9.03 -13.66 -14.04
CA GLY A 235 -9.79 -14.90 -14.08
C GLY A 235 -10.93 -14.92 -13.04
N PRO A 236 -11.79 -15.95 -13.03
CA PRO A 236 -12.96 -16.01 -12.16
C PRO A 236 -12.58 -16.01 -10.67
N VAL A 237 -13.01 -15.01 -9.94
CA VAL A 237 -12.79 -14.87 -8.49
C VAL A 237 -14.05 -14.42 -7.77
N SER A 238 -14.13 -14.71 -6.47
CA SER A 238 -15.25 -14.30 -5.61
C SER A 238 -14.89 -13.14 -4.68
N ILE A 239 -13.65 -12.61 -4.77
CA ILE A 239 -13.21 -11.47 -3.95
C ILE A 239 -13.57 -10.15 -4.62
N PRO A 240 -13.78 -9.07 -3.83
CA PRO A 240 -14.06 -7.76 -4.42
C PRO A 240 -12.87 -7.22 -5.19
N VAL A 241 -13.15 -6.54 -6.30
CA VAL A 241 -12.16 -5.82 -7.09
C VAL A 241 -12.20 -4.35 -6.68
N PRO A 242 -11.06 -3.70 -6.39
CA PRO A 242 -11.04 -2.30 -6.00
C PRO A 242 -11.54 -1.41 -7.13
N LYS A 243 -12.22 -0.31 -6.76
CA LYS A 243 -12.61 0.75 -7.70
C LYS A 243 -11.58 1.87 -7.64
N HIS A 244 -10.85 2.07 -8.72
CA HIS A 244 -9.81 3.11 -8.79
C HIS A 244 -9.74 3.70 -10.20
N PRO A 245 -9.53 5.03 -10.37
CA PRO A 245 -9.47 5.65 -11.69
C PRO A 245 -8.30 5.14 -12.55
N ASN A 246 -7.21 4.65 -11.93
CA ASN A 246 -6.04 4.11 -12.60
C ASN A 246 -6.10 2.57 -12.76
N LEU A 247 -7.27 1.94 -12.56
CA LEU A 247 -7.45 0.50 -12.72
C LEU A 247 -8.34 0.20 -13.93
N GLU A 248 -7.79 -0.52 -14.89
CA GLU A 248 -8.51 -1.14 -16.00
C GLU A 248 -8.61 -2.65 -15.74
N VAL A 249 -9.83 -3.22 -15.83
CA VAL A 249 -10.07 -4.64 -15.56
C VAL A 249 -10.56 -5.33 -16.82
N VAL A 250 -9.84 -6.37 -17.22
CA VAL A 250 -10.21 -7.27 -18.32
C VAL A 250 -10.56 -8.63 -17.71
N ASN A 251 -11.86 -8.93 -17.64
CA ASN A 251 -12.32 -10.22 -17.14
C ASN A 251 -12.16 -11.30 -18.21
N VAL A 252 -11.59 -12.43 -17.84
CA VAL A 252 -11.37 -13.60 -18.68
C VAL A 252 -11.83 -14.86 -17.96
N GLU A 253 -12.09 -15.94 -18.70
CA GLU A 253 -12.50 -17.20 -18.09
C GLU A 253 -11.46 -18.29 -18.34
N SER A 254 -10.92 -18.39 -19.55
CA SER A 254 -10.01 -19.46 -19.98
C SER A 254 -8.55 -18.98 -20.12
N ALA A 255 -7.63 -19.93 -20.18
CA ALA A 255 -6.21 -19.68 -20.48
C ALA A 255 -6.01 -18.99 -21.84
N SER A 256 -6.81 -19.34 -22.85
CA SER A 256 -6.76 -18.69 -24.17
C SER A 256 -7.13 -17.22 -24.09
N GLN A 257 -8.23 -16.87 -23.39
CA GLN A 257 -8.62 -15.48 -23.21
C GLN A 257 -7.59 -14.69 -22.39
N MET A 258 -7.01 -15.32 -21.37
CA MET A 258 -5.95 -14.70 -20.56
C MET A 258 -4.69 -14.46 -21.40
N TYR A 259 -4.33 -15.38 -22.27
CA TYR A 259 -3.23 -15.25 -23.23
C TYR A 259 -3.46 -14.06 -24.18
N GLU A 260 -4.61 -14.01 -24.84
CA GLU A 260 -4.97 -12.92 -25.78
C GLU A 260 -4.96 -11.55 -25.08
N ALA A 261 -5.58 -11.44 -23.90
CA ALA A 261 -5.58 -10.20 -23.15
C ALA A 261 -4.17 -9.79 -22.71
N SER A 262 -3.36 -10.74 -22.21
CA SER A 262 -2.00 -10.44 -21.75
C SER A 262 -1.10 -10.00 -22.89
N THR A 263 -1.12 -10.69 -24.03
CA THR A 263 -0.32 -10.35 -25.22
C THR A 263 -0.74 -9.03 -25.86
N THR A 264 -2.02 -8.68 -25.79
CA THR A 264 -2.56 -7.40 -26.30
C THR A 264 -2.09 -6.22 -25.44
N HIS A 265 -2.09 -6.38 -24.11
CA HIS A 265 -1.81 -5.27 -23.19
C HIS A 265 -0.32 -5.12 -22.81
N PHE A 266 0.47 -6.18 -22.91
CA PHE A 266 1.89 -6.16 -22.51
C PHE A 266 2.77 -5.19 -23.30
N PRO A 267 2.62 -5.01 -24.62
CA PRO A 267 3.47 -4.09 -25.40
C PRO A 267 3.45 -2.64 -24.91
N THR A 268 2.35 -2.23 -24.25
CA THR A 268 2.18 -0.87 -23.72
C THR A 268 2.44 -0.77 -22.20
N ALA A 269 2.82 -1.86 -21.56
CA ALA A 269 3.12 -1.90 -20.14
C ALA A 269 4.62 -1.72 -19.87
N ASP A 270 4.97 -1.02 -18.79
CA ASP A 270 6.35 -0.93 -18.30
C ASP A 270 6.79 -2.22 -17.59
N ALA A 271 5.83 -2.92 -17.00
CA ALA A 271 6.07 -4.21 -16.36
C ALA A 271 4.86 -5.14 -16.42
N ALA A 272 5.11 -6.44 -16.27
CA ALA A 272 4.05 -7.43 -16.08
C ALA A 272 4.36 -8.34 -14.89
N ILE A 273 3.33 -8.62 -14.07
CA ILE A 273 3.37 -9.52 -12.92
C ILE A 273 2.39 -10.67 -13.16
N LEU A 274 2.92 -11.85 -13.41
CA LEU A 274 2.16 -13.04 -13.77
C LEU A 274 1.82 -13.85 -12.52
N SER A 275 0.79 -13.44 -11.77
CA SER A 275 0.37 -14.10 -10.52
C SER A 275 -0.86 -15.00 -10.67
N ALA A 276 -1.45 -15.08 -11.87
CA ALA A 276 -2.57 -15.97 -12.14
C ALA A 276 -2.17 -17.46 -12.07
N ALA A 277 -3.08 -18.29 -11.63
CA ALA A 277 -2.96 -19.74 -11.67
C ALA A 277 -3.62 -20.28 -12.94
N VAL A 278 -2.89 -20.23 -14.04
CA VAL A 278 -3.35 -20.68 -15.35
C VAL A 278 -3.35 -22.22 -15.38
N ALA A 279 -4.39 -22.81 -15.93
CA ALA A 279 -4.44 -24.26 -16.14
C ALA A 279 -3.46 -24.65 -17.27
N ASP A 280 -2.62 -25.66 -17.04
CA ASP A 280 -1.64 -26.14 -18.00
C ASP A 280 -2.28 -26.93 -19.16
N PHE A 281 -3.50 -27.45 -18.94
CA PHE A 281 -4.23 -28.28 -19.90
C PHE A 281 -5.68 -27.83 -20.03
N THR A 282 -6.21 -27.94 -21.26
CA THR A 282 -7.62 -27.68 -21.60
C THR A 282 -8.21 -28.88 -22.34
N PRO A 283 -9.52 -29.18 -22.22
CA PRO A 283 -10.16 -30.23 -23.04
C PRO A 283 -10.00 -29.99 -24.55
N VAL A 284 -9.70 -31.04 -25.27
CA VAL A 284 -9.63 -30.99 -26.76
C VAL A 284 -10.97 -30.59 -27.34
N ASN A 285 -12.05 -31.17 -26.78
CA ASN A 285 -13.43 -30.92 -27.16
C ASN A 285 -14.23 -30.48 -25.95
N THR A 286 -14.96 -29.38 -26.07
CA THR A 286 -15.93 -28.91 -25.09
C THR A 286 -17.32 -29.32 -25.54
N ALA A 287 -18.12 -29.89 -24.63
CA ALA A 287 -19.49 -30.28 -24.93
C ALA A 287 -20.45 -29.07 -24.79
N ASP A 288 -21.32 -28.85 -25.78
CA ASP A 288 -22.33 -27.78 -25.76
C ASP A 288 -23.44 -28.01 -24.75
N HIS A 289 -23.59 -29.26 -24.31
CA HIS A 289 -24.60 -29.64 -23.31
C HIS A 289 -23.97 -30.42 -22.19
N LYS A 290 -24.59 -30.35 -20.99
CA LYS A 290 -24.15 -31.10 -19.82
C LYS A 290 -24.02 -32.59 -20.15
N ILE A 291 -22.85 -33.16 -20.01
CA ILE A 291 -22.57 -34.57 -20.20
C ILE A 291 -23.36 -35.38 -19.16
N LYS A 292 -24.28 -36.19 -19.60
CA LYS A 292 -25.05 -37.11 -18.73
C LYS A 292 -24.21 -38.33 -18.39
N ARG A 293 -24.32 -38.82 -17.19
CA ARG A 293 -23.67 -40.07 -16.79
C ARG A 293 -24.18 -41.24 -17.67
N LYS A 294 -23.26 -41.81 -18.40
CA LYS A 294 -23.49 -43.03 -19.20
C LYS A 294 -22.35 -43.99 -18.86
N GLY A 295 -22.64 -44.97 -17.99
CA GLY A 295 -21.63 -45.91 -17.51
C GLY A 295 -20.88 -45.43 -16.27
N ASP A 296 -19.76 -46.10 -15.95
CA ASP A 296 -19.01 -45.92 -14.70
C ASP A 296 -17.82 -44.97 -14.83
N GLU A 297 -17.36 -44.72 -16.03
CA GLU A 297 -16.17 -43.88 -16.31
C GLU A 297 -16.47 -42.76 -17.32
N LEU A 298 -15.78 -41.63 -17.14
CA LEU A 298 -15.72 -40.52 -18.09
C LEU A 298 -14.25 -40.20 -18.39
N SER A 299 -13.82 -40.43 -19.61
CA SER A 299 -12.49 -40.03 -20.09
C SER A 299 -12.55 -38.71 -20.83
N ILE A 300 -11.62 -37.79 -20.53
CA ILE A 300 -11.49 -36.47 -21.16
C ILE A 300 -10.08 -36.36 -21.73
N THR A 301 -9.96 -36.18 -23.01
CA THR A 301 -8.68 -35.92 -23.67
C THR A 301 -8.33 -34.46 -23.52
N LEU A 302 -7.12 -34.18 -23.02
CA LEU A 302 -6.61 -32.86 -22.76
C LEU A 302 -5.49 -32.50 -23.75
N LYS A 303 -5.35 -31.21 -24.06
CA LYS A 303 -4.21 -30.62 -24.79
C LYS A 303 -3.57 -29.53 -23.95
N PRO A 304 -2.27 -29.25 -24.14
CA PRO A 304 -1.61 -28.13 -23.44
C PRO A 304 -2.26 -26.80 -23.81
N THR A 305 -2.28 -25.87 -22.85
CA THR A 305 -2.65 -24.46 -23.06
C THR A 305 -1.44 -23.68 -23.60
N MET A 306 -1.68 -22.43 -24.06
CA MET A 306 -0.61 -21.55 -24.49
C MET A 306 0.18 -21.03 -23.27
N ASP A 307 1.51 -21.03 -23.36
CA ASP A 307 2.39 -20.57 -22.30
C ASP A 307 2.52 -19.03 -22.34
N ILE A 308 1.65 -18.35 -21.58
CA ILE A 308 1.62 -16.88 -21.48
C ILE A 308 2.98 -16.32 -21.08
N ALA A 309 3.61 -16.92 -20.08
CA ALA A 309 4.89 -16.45 -19.55
C ALA A 309 6.02 -16.56 -20.58
N ALA A 310 6.08 -17.66 -21.31
CA ALA A 310 7.08 -17.84 -22.38
C ALA A 310 6.86 -16.85 -23.53
N GLU A 311 5.60 -16.57 -23.88
CA GLU A 311 5.30 -15.62 -24.95
C GLU A 311 5.63 -14.18 -24.57
N LEU A 312 5.22 -13.73 -23.37
CA LEU A 312 5.59 -12.39 -22.88
C LEU A 312 7.11 -12.25 -22.74
N GLY A 313 7.80 -13.32 -22.34
CA GLY A 313 9.27 -13.34 -22.27
C GLY A 313 9.96 -13.15 -23.63
N LYS A 314 9.35 -13.61 -24.74
CA LYS A 314 9.83 -13.36 -26.12
C LYS A 314 9.51 -11.94 -26.57
N MET A 315 8.31 -11.42 -26.20
CA MET A 315 7.86 -10.08 -26.56
C MET A 315 8.58 -8.98 -25.79
N LYS A 316 9.16 -9.31 -24.62
CA LYS A 316 9.77 -8.36 -23.70
C LYS A 316 10.88 -7.54 -24.35
N THR A 317 10.76 -6.22 -24.26
CA THR A 317 11.80 -5.26 -24.69
C THR A 317 12.79 -4.97 -23.55
N GLY A 318 13.91 -4.31 -23.88
CA GLY A 318 14.93 -3.94 -22.89
C GLY A 318 14.46 -3.01 -21.78
N SER A 319 13.36 -2.25 -21.98
CA SER A 319 12.79 -1.31 -21.00
C SER A 319 11.74 -1.93 -20.10
N GLN A 320 11.26 -3.14 -20.40
CA GLN A 320 10.18 -3.79 -19.67
C GLN A 320 10.69 -4.77 -18.60
N VAL A 321 9.96 -4.87 -17.48
CA VAL A 321 10.22 -5.85 -16.42
C VAL A 321 9.15 -6.92 -16.42
N LEU A 322 9.56 -8.20 -16.40
CA LEU A 322 8.65 -9.34 -16.37
C LEU A 322 8.88 -10.17 -15.11
N VAL A 323 7.82 -10.33 -14.32
CA VAL A 323 7.82 -11.04 -13.03
C VAL A 323 6.99 -12.30 -13.12
N GLY A 324 7.59 -13.43 -12.77
CA GLY A 324 6.89 -14.71 -12.69
C GLY A 324 6.57 -15.13 -11.26
N PHE A 325 5.59 -16.01 -11.13
CA PHE A 325 5.32 -16.74 -9.89
C PHE A 325 5.58 -18.22 -10.10
N ALA A 326 6.16 -18.87 -9.09
CA ALA A 326 6.31 -20.31 -9.04
C ALA A 326 5.71 -20.82 -7.73
N LEU A 327 4.88 -21.85 -7.84
CA LEU A 327 4.38 -22.63 -6.72
C LEU A 327 4.85 -24.05 -6.95
N GLU A 328 5.81 -24.48 -6.13
CA GLU A 328 6.49 -25.76 -6.29
C GLU A 328 6.30 -26.60 -5.02
N THR A 329 6.48 -27.91 -5.18
CA THR A 329 6.39 -28.89 -4.08
C THR A 329 7.69 -29.67 -3.90
N ASN A 330 8.53 -29.78 -4.96
CA ASN A 330 9.80 -30.50 -4.98
C ASN A 330 10.83 -29.68 -5.76
N ASP A 331 12.11 -29.73 -5.37
CA ASP A 331 13.23 -29.05 -6.02
C ASP A 331 12.96 -27.58 -6.36
N GLU A 332 12.27 -26.91 -5.43
CA GLU A 332 11.60 -25.61 -5.60
C GLU A 332 12.52 -24.55 -6.19
N THR A 333 13.74 -24.40 -5.63
CA THR A 333 14.70 -23.38 -6.07
C THR A 333 15.24 -23.67 -7.48
N THR A 334 15.58 -24.91 -7.76
CA THR A 334 16.11 -25.32 -9.08
C THR A 334 15.07 -25.14 -10.19
N ASN A 335 13.83 -25.52 -9.90
CA ASN A 335 12.71 -25.35 -10.83
C ASN A 335 12.42 -23.87 -11.09
N ALA A 336 12.43 -23.03 -10.04
CA ALA A 336 12.23 -21.60 -10.17
C ALA A 336 13.36 -20.93 -10.97
N GLN A 337 14.64 -21.28 -10.74
CA GLN A 337 15.77 -20.77 -11.51
C GLN A 337 15.70 -21.19 -13.00
N THR A 338 15.27 -22.41 -13.27
CA THR A 338 15.07 -22.89 -14.64
C THR A 338 13.97 -22.10 -15.35
N LYS A 339 12.83 -21.87 -14.67
CA LYS A 339 11.73 -21.03 -15.18
C LYS A 339 12.17 -19.59 -15.39
N LEU A 340 12.95 -18.99 -14.47
CA LEU A 340 13.51 -17.66 -14.58
C LEU A 340 14.23 -17.45 -15.92
N LYS A 341 15.16 -18.34 -16.23
CA LYS A 341 15.97 -18.27 -17.46
C LYS A 341 15.14 -18.60 -18.71
N LYS A 342 14.39 -19.71 -18.70
CA LYS A 342 13.63 -20.19 -19.87
C LYS A 342 12.56 -19.21 -20.32
N LYS A 343 11.95 -18.48 -19.38
CA LYS A 343 10.85 -17.54 -19.64
C LYS A 343 11.27 -16.07 -19.64
N ASN A 344 12.59 -15.81 -19.59
CA ASN A 344 13.16 -14.46 -19.61
C ASN A 344 12.59 -13.53 -18.55
N PHE A 345 12.30 -14.03 -17.32
CA PHE A 345 11.90 -13.23 -16.20
C PHE A 345 13.06 -12.39 -15.65
N ASP A 346 12.78 -11.20 -15.11
CA ASP A 346 13.75 -10.39 -14.38
C ASP A 346 13.90 -10.88 -12.94
N PHE A 347 12.81 -11.35 -12.36
CA PHE A 347 12.81 -12.12 -11.13
C PHE A 347 11.59 -13.02 -11.04
N ILE A 348 11.65 -14.01 -10.19
CA ILE A 348 10.57 -14.94 -9.92
C ILE A 348 10.26 -14.96 -8.41
N VAL A 349 8.99 -14.97 -8.07
CA VAL A 349 8.48 -15.09 -6.72
C VAL A 349 8.15 -16.55 -6.49
N LEU A 350 8.94 -17.21 -5.67
CA LEU A 350 8.75 -18.61 -5.30
C LEU A 350 7.92 -18.69 -4.02
N ASN A 351 6.84 -19.47 -4.08
CA ASN A 351 6.02 -19.87 -2.93
C ASN A 351 6.17 -21.37 -2.73
N SER A 352 6.25 -21.82 -1.48
CA SER A 352 6.24 -23.23 -1.13
C SER A 352 4.89 -23.64 -0.52
N LEU A 353 4.34 -24.76 -0.98
CA LEU A 353 3.18 -25.39 -0.33
C LEU A 353 3.55 -26.12 0.97
N ASN A 354 4.85 -26.33 1.22
CA ASN A 354 5.35 -26.96 2.44
C ASN A 354 5.35 -26.02 3.64
N ASP A 355 5.27 -24.69 3.41
CA ASP A 355 5.22 -23.69 4.47
C ASP A 355 3.80 -23.55 5.04
N LYS A 356 3.63 -23.86 6.33
CA LYS A 356 2.34 -23.65 7.03
C LYS A 356 1.94 -22.16 6.98
N GLY A 357 0.73 -21.88 6.46
CA GLY A 357 0.20 -20.52 6.32
C GLY A 357 0.56 -19.83 4.99
N ALA A 358 1.30 -20.51 4.10
CA ALA A 358 1.50 -20.07 2.72
C ALA A 358 0.57 -20.83 1.76
N GLY A 359 0.24 -20.24 0.61
CA GLY A 359 -0.51 -20.90 -0.46
C GLY A 359 -1.86 -20.28 -0.79
N PHE A 360 -2.76 -21.09 -1.38
CA PHE A 360 -4.09 -20.66 -1.82
C PHE A 360 -5.05 -20.43 -0.66
N ARG A 361 -5.99 -19.49 -0.80
CA ARG A 361 -7.12 -19.20 0.11
C ARG A 361 -6.78 -18.64 1.50
N VAL A 362 -5.52 -18.61 1.93
CA VAL A 362 -5.06 -17.97 3.18
C VAL A 362 -4.72 -16.52 2.96
N ASP A 363 -4.68 -15.70 4.03
CA ASP A 363 -4.38 -14.26 3.96
C ASP A 363 -2.89 -13.94 4.13
N THR A 364 -2.10 -14.96 4.45
CA THR A 364 -0.64 -14.87 4.62
C THR A 364 0.09 -15.55 3.46
N ASN A 365 1.36 -15.21 3.30
CA ASN A 365 2.28 -15.86 2.38
C ASN A 365 3.72 -15.79 2.88
N LYS A 366 4.55 -16.76 2.50
CA LYS A 366 5.99 -16.75 2.66
C LYS A 366 6.59 -16.89 1.28
N ILE A 367 7.50 -16.00 0.92
CA ILE A 367 8.08 -15.96 -0.42
C ILE A 367 9.59 -15.93 -0.41
N THR A 368 10.17 -16.40 -1.50
CA THR A 368 11.56 -16.16 -1.86
C THR A 368 11.60 -15.46 -3.22
N ILE A 369 12.23 -14.30 -3.30
CA ILE A 369 12.51 -13.63 -4.57
C ILE A 369 13.84 -14.14 -5.10
N ILE A 370 13.81 -14.67 -6.34
CA ILE A 370 14.97 -15.23 -7.03
C ILE A 370 15.25 -14.40 -8.28
N LYS A 371 16.49 -13.93 -8.38
CA LYS A 371 17.08 -13.26 -9.54
C LYS A 371 18.23 -14.13 -10.09
N ASN A 372 18.85 -13.72 -11.20
CA ASN A 372 19.95 -14.52 -11.80
C ASN A 372 21.08 -14.80 -10.79
N ASP A 373 21.47 -13.79 -10.00
CA ASP A 373 22.65 -13.85 -9.12
C ASP A 373 22.32 -13.63 -7.64
N GLU A 374 21.04 -13.56 -7.30
CA GLU A 374 20.59 -13.25 -5.94
C GLU A 374 19.33 -13.99 -5.57
N MET A 375 19.28 -14.48 -4.33
CA MET A 375 18.09 -15.07 -3.73
C MET A 375 17.85 -14.42 -2.37
N LYS A 376 16.62 -13.96 -2.14
CA LYS A 376 16.21 -13.28 -0.90
C LYS A 376 14.95 -13.91 -0.35
N GLU A 377 15.06 -14.49 0.85
CA GLU A 377 13.92 -15.05 1.58
C GLU A 377 13.25 -13.99 2.42
N TYR A 378 11.93 -14.10 2.51
CA TYR A 378 11.09 -13.24 3.35
C TYR A 378 10.31 -14.09 4.36
N PRO A 379 10.11 -13.62 5.59
CA PRO A 379 9.32 -14.32 6.59
C PRO A 379 7.84 -14.40 6.19
N LEU A 380 7.08 -15.24 6.90
CA LEU A 380 5.63 -15.29 6.75
C LEU A 380 5.02 -13.93 7.11
N LYS A 381 4.30 -13.34 6.18
CA LYS A 381 3.64 -12.03 6.29
C LYS A 381 2.22 -12.08 5.71
N SER A 382 1.44 -11.02 5.94
CA SER A 382 0.20 -10.83 5.20
C SER A 382 0.47 -10.66 3.68
N LYS A 383 -0.48 -11.03 2.84
CA LYS A 383 -0.36 -10.85 1.39
C LYS A 383 -0.18 -9.38 0.98
N ALA A 384 -0.71 -8.45 1.76
CA ALA A 384 -0.48 -7.01 1.54
C ALA A 384 0.99 -6.61 1.76
N GLU A 385 1.61 -7.08 2.85
CA GLU A 385 3.04 -6.83 3.11
C GLU A 385 3.94 -7.52 2.07
N VAL A 386 3.59 -8.75 1.68
CA VAL A 386 4.29 -9.49 0.61
C VAL A 386 4.19 -8.76 -0.73
N ALA A 387 3.02 -8.18 -1.04
CA ALA A 387 2.87 -7.35 -2.24
C ALA A 387 3.80 -6.12 -2.18
N GLY A 388 3.95 -5.49 -1.00
CA GLY A 388 4.93 -4.43 -0.78
C GLY A 388 6.36 -4.86 -1.13
N ASP A 389 6.81 -6.01 -0.59
CA ASP A 389 8.16 -6.54 -0.85
C ASP A 389 8.40 -6.83 -2.35
N ILE A 390 7.37 -7.34 -3.07
CA ILE A 390 7.45 -7.62 -4.50
C ILE A 390 7.50 -6.34 -5.33
N ILE A 391 6.68 -5.35 -4.99
CA ILE A 391 6.66 -4.06 -5.69
C ILE A 391 7.94 -3.26 -5.40
N ASP A 392 8.54 -3.36 -4.21
CA ASP A 392 9.87 -2.78 -3.92
C ASP A 392 10.93 -3.34 -4.88
N GLU A 393 10.95 -4.66 -5.10
CA GLU A 393 11.89 -5.26 -6.06
C GLU A 393 11.55 -4.85 -7.50
N LEU A 394 10.27 -4.76 -7.87
CA LEU A 394 9.83 -4.27 -9.18
C LEU A 394 10.37 -2.87 -9.47
N GLU A 395 10.25 -1.96 -8.51
CA GLU A 395 10.76 -0.58 -8.62
C GLU A 395 12.28 -0.56 -8.83
N LEU A 396 13.01 -1.39 -8.07
CA LEU A 396 14.46 -1.52 -8.23
C LEU A 396 14.85 -2.01 -9.63
N GLN A 397 14.07 -2.92 -10.22
CA GLN A 397 14.31 -3.40 -11.58
C GLN A 397 13.93 -2.34 -12.64
N LEU A 398 12.82 -1.63 -12.47
CA LEU A 398 12.42 -0.53 -13.34
C LEU A 398 13.40 0.64 -13.32
N ALA A 399 14.01 0.94 -12.18
CA ALA A 399 15.01 2.00 -12.03
C ALA A 399 16.34 1.70 -12.72
N LYS A 400 16.62 0.43 -13.07
CA LYS A 400 17.81 -0.01 -13.81
C LYS A 400 17.64 0.08 -15.34
N ARG A 401 16.42 0.36 -15.80
CA ARG A 401 16.03 0.40 -17.23
C ARG A 401 15.98 1.84 -17.74
#